data_d29babfec8144a1395b4702434bcd2dc
#
_entry.id   d29babfec8144a1395b4702434bcd2dc
#
_cell.length_a   1.000
_cell.length_b   1.000
_cell.length_c   1.000
_cell.angle_alpha   90.00
_cell.angle_beta   90.00
_cell.angle_gamma   90.00
#
_symmetry.space_group_name_H-M   'P 1'
#
loop_
_entity.id
_entity.type
_entity.pdbx_description
1 polymer ?
#
loop_
_entity_poly.entity_id
_entity_poly.type
_entity_poly.pdbx_seq_one_letter_code
_entity_poly.pdbx_strand_id
1 'polypeptide(L)'
;KNAFSLSEKNAIKSTNVENKSNPYYNTDGGNNTVDSVYVLSIEEACNVTFGFEKEISESKTRESKNTDYAENCGAASDEEEYEKNGWWWLRSPGINPWFVAEINTYGWCCATGEGTSLDDNAVAVRPALHLKLSSSVWKYAGKVGSNGDASIPTVKPTSKPDFEPTPDESIGGVI
;
A
#
# COMPACT_ATOMS: atom_id res chain seq x y z
N LYS A 1 -2.51 -20.09 0.91
CA LYS A 1 -1.58 -19.88 -0.23
C LYS A 1 -0.58 -18.80 0.14
N ASN A 2 0.70 -18.97 -0.22
CA ASN A 2 1.71 -17.94 -0.03
C ASN A 2 1.62 -16.93 -1.18
N ALA A 3 1.53 -15.63 -0.89
CA ALA A 3 1.55 -14.55 -1.89
C ALA A 3 2.86 -14.52 -2.69
N PHE A 4 3.95 -15.01 -2.10
CA PHE A 4 5.29 -15.05 -2.70
C PHE A 4 5.85 -16.47 -2.68
N SER A 5 6.53 -16.87 -3.76
CA SER A 5 7.39 -18.06 -3.81
C SER A 5 8.57 -17.92 -2.85
N LEU A 6 9.29 -19.02 -2.59
CA LEU A 6 10.47 -18.99 -1.74
C LEU A 6 11.58 -18.08 -2.32
N SER A 7 11.77 -18.09 -3.63
CA SER A 7 12.75 -17.24 -4.30
C SER A 7 12.41 -15.75 -4.18
N GLU A 8 11.14 -15.39 -4.34
CA GLU A 8 10.68 -14.01 -4.15
C GLU A 8 10.80 -13.56 -2.70
N LYS A 9 10.44 -14.41 -1.73
CA LYS A 9 10.66 -14.11 -0.30
C LYS A 9 12.13 -13.84 0.02
N ASN A 10 13.04 -14.59 -0.58
CA ASN A 10 14.47 -14.39 -0.40
C ASN A 10 14.98 -13.07 -1.03
N ALA A 11 14.26 -12.54 -2.02
CA ALA A 11 14.56 -11.24 -2.64
C ALA A 11 13.98 -10.06 -1.87
N ILE A 12 13.00 -10.28 -0.99
CA ILE A 12 12.44 -9.24 -0.11
C ILE A 12 13.39 -9.03 1.08
N LYS A 13 13.62 -7.76 1.40
CA LYS A 13 14.48 -7.36 2.52
C LYS A 13 13.64 -7.23 3.79
N SER A 14 14.11 -7.82 4.88
CA SER A 14 13.60 -7.49 6.21
C SER A 14 13.98 -6.04 6.55
N THR A 15 13.02 -5.24 6.94
CA THR A 15 13.13 -3.79 7.13
C THR A 15 12.74 -3.43 8.56
N ASN A 16 13.55 -2.59 9.21
CA ASN A 16 13.14 -1.96 10.46
C ASN A 16 12.14 -0.85 10.12
N VAL A 17 10.91 -1.00 10.59
CA VAL A 17 9.79 -0.10 10.34
C VAL A 17 9.59 0.77 11.57
N GLU A 18 9.83 2.07 11.43
CA GLU A 18 9.63 3.04 12.50
C GLU A 18 8.16 3.45 12.57
N ASN A 19 7.54 3.25 13.73
CA ASN A 19 6.17 3.64 14.02
C ASN A 19 6.15 4.95 14.82
N LYS A 20 6.39 6.06 14.10
CA LYS A 20 6.38 7.39 14.70
C LYS A 20 4.97 7.84 15.08
N SER A 21 4.90 8.71 16.09
CA SER A 21 3.67 9.40 16.45
C SER A 21 3.11 10.21 15.27
N ASN A 22 1.80 10.43 15.26
CA ASN A 22 1.19 11.34 14.29
C ASN A 22 1.80 12.74 14.44
N PRO A 23 2.32 13.35 13.37
CA PRO A 23 3.04 14.64 13.45
C PRO A 23 2.14 15.83 13.82
N TYR A 24 0.83 15.70 13.71
CA TYR A 24 -0.15 16.77 13.99
C TYR A 24 -0.81 16.65 15.37
N TYR A 25 -1.00 15.41 15.84
CA TYR A 25 -1.73 15.15 17.10
C TYR A 25 -0.86 14.53 18.18
N ASN A 26 0.36 14.13 17.84
CA ASN A 26 1.27 13.44 18.75
C ASN A 26 0.70 12.11 19.31
N THR A 27 -0.30 11.53 18.62
CA THR A 27 -0.81 10.19 18.95
C THR A 27 0.30 9.18 18.75
N ASP A 28 0.56 8.36 19.77
CA ASP A 28 1.65 7.39 19.78
C ASP A 28 1.51 6.34 18.66
N GLY A 29 2.55 6.16 17.86
CA GLY A 29 2.61 5.17 16.78
C GLY A 29 2.94 3.75 17.24
N GLY A 30 3.26 3.58 18.51
CA GLY A 30 3.64 2.29 19.09
C GLY A 30 5.08 1.88 18.83
N ASN A 31 5.38 0.62 19.13
CA ASN A 31 6.73 0.08 19.00
C ASN A 31 7.14 -0.11 17.52
N ASN A 32 8.41 0.14 17.23
CA ASN A 32 8.99 -0.21 15.94
C ASN A 32 8.94 -1.72 15.72
N THR A 33 8.76 -2.14 14.46
CA THR A 33 8.68 -3.54 14.06
C THR A 33 9.76 -3.89 13.04
N VAL A 34 9.93 -5.18 12.76
CA VAL A 34 10.82 -5.66 11.70
C VAL A 34 9.99 -6.47 10.73
N ASP A 35 9.70 -5.88 9.56
CA ASP A 35 8.75 -6.44 8.60
C ASP A 35 9.35 -6.63 7.22
N SER A 36 8.85 -7.62 6.51
CA SER A 36 9.16 -7.84 5.09
C SER A 36 8.16 -7.13 4.17
N VAL A 37 6.92 -6.97 4.63
CA VAL A 37 5.85 -6.23 3.94
C VAL A 37 5.15 -5.37 4.99
N TYR A 38 4.92 -4.12 4.67
CA TYR A 38 4.33 -3.13 5.58
C TYR A 38 3.46 -2.13 4.80
N VAL A 39 2.76 -1.25 5.49
CA VAL A 39 2.08 -0.10 4.89
C VAL A 39 2.85 1.18 5.18
N LEU A 40 2.74 2.18 4.30
CA LEU A 40 3.49 3.44 4.44
C LEU A 40 3.00 4.26 5.65
N SER A 41 3.91 5.06 6.22
CA SER A 41 3.55 6.13 7.17
C SER A 41 3.12 7.41 6.44
N ILE A 42 2.59 8.39 7.18
CA ILE A 42 2.35 9.76 6.69
C ILE A 42 3.63 10.35 6.07
N GLU A 43 4.77 10.24 6.76
CA GLU A 43 6.03 10.78 6.27
C GLU A 43 6.49 10.11 4.96
N GLU A 44 6.31 8.80 4.84
CA GLU A 44 6.69 8.05 3.64
C GLU A 44 5.74 8.32 2.47
N ALA A 45 4.43 8.45 2.74
CA ALA A 45 3.44 8.81 1.73
C ALA A 45 3.55 10.27 1.25
N CYS A 46 4.32 11.10 1.96
CA CYS A 46 4.65 12.49 1.59
C CYS A 46 6.15 12.67 1.27
N ASN A 47 6.85 11.60 0.88
CA ASN A 47 8.28 11.64 0.64
C ASN A 47 8.61 11.71 -0.85
N VAL A 48 9.23 12.82 -1.28
CA VAL A 48 9.63 13.05 -2.67
C VAL A 48 10.66 12.03 -3.19
N THR A 49 11.46 11.43 -2.33
CA THR A 49 12.42 10.38 -2.74
C THR A 49 11.74 9.06 -3.08
N PHE A 50 10.51 8.87 -2.63
CA PHE A 50 9.65 7.73 -2.99
C PHE A 50 8.73 8.03 -4.17
N GLY A 51 8.81 9.24 -4.73
CA GLY A 51 8.01 9.67 -5.87
C GLY A 51 6.67 10.30 -5.49
N PHE A 52 6.43 10.55 -4.21
CA PHE A 52 5.23 11.25 -3.73
C PHE A 52 5.44 12.75 -3.62
N GLU A 53 4.37 13.53 -3.62
CA GLU A 53 4.41 14.93 -3.31
C GLU A 53 4.57 15.16 -1.81
N LYS A 54 5.29 16.24 -1.44
CA LYS A 54 5.59 16.55 -0.05
C LYS A 54 4.38 16.97 0.77
N GLU A 55 3.46 17.71 0.14
CA GLU A 55 2.28 18.26 0.81
C GLU A 55 1.24 17.16 1.03
N ILE A 56 0.46 17.28 2.11
CA ILE A 56 -0.62 16.34 2.42
C ILE A 56 -1.87 16.54 1.56
N SER A 57 -1.95 17.63 0.79
CA SER A 57 -3.05 17.96 -0.11
C SER A 57 -3.25 16.89 -1.20
N GLU A 58 -4.28 17.07 -2.01
CA GLU A 58 -4.57 16.23 -3.18
C GLU A 58 -3.34 16.00 -4.06
N SER A 59 -3.14 14.75 -4.50
CA SER A 59 -1.97 14.39 -5.29
C SER A 59 -2.20 13.15 -6.14
N LYS A 60 -2.03 13.30 -7.45
CA LYS A 60 -2.07 12.18 -8.40
C LYS A 60 -1.05 11.08 -8.08
N THR A 61 0.05 11.41 -7.42
CA THR A 61 1.09 10.44 -7.09
C THR A 61 0.66 9.45 -6.01
N ARG A 62 -0.38 9.80 -5.22
CA ARG A 62 -0.95 8.96 -4.17
C ARG A 62 -2.24 8.27 -4.56
N GLU A 63 -2.88 8.68 -5.65
CA GLU A 63 -4.08 7.99 -6.14
C GLU A 63 -3.77 6.52 -6.46
N SER A 64 -4.71 5.66 -6.14
CA SER A 64 -4.58 4.23 -6.36
C SER A 64 -5.93 3.59 -6.64
N LYS A 65 -6.04 2.90 -7.78
CA LYS A 65 -7.23 2.09 -8.08
C LYS A 65 -7.23 0.83 -7.22
N ASN A 66 -8.40 0.44 -6.78
CA ASN A 66 -8.58 -0.86 -6.16
C ASN A 66 -8.36 -1.97 -7.19
N THR A 67 -7.90 -3.11 -6.73
CA THR A 67 -7.94 -4.34 -7.53
C THR A 67 -9.32 -4.97 -7.44
N ASP A 68 -9.70 -5.74 -8.46
CA ASP A 68 -10.97 -6.50 -8.43
C ASP A 68 -11.09 -7.37 -7.16
N TYR A 69 -9.96 -7.89 -6.68
CA TYR A 69 -9.93 -8.66 -5.43
C TYR A 69 -10.26 -7.78 -4.22
N ALA A 70 -9.70 -6.59 -4.11
CA ALA A 70 -9.99 -5.67 -3.00
C ALA A 70 -11.47 -5.25 -2.99
N GLU A 71 -12.03 -4.91 -4.16
CA GLU A 71 -13.46 -4.57 -4.31
C GLU A 71 -14.36 -5.76 -3.93
N ASN A 72 -14.04 -6.96 -4.37
CA ASN A 72 -14.77 -8.18 -4.00
C ASN A 72 -14.68 -8.50 -2.48
N CYS A 73 -13.65 -7.99 -1.80
CA CYS A 73 -13.50 -8.09 -0.35
C CYS A 73 -14.14 -6.92 0.41
N GLY A 74 -14.80 -5.99 -0.28
CA GLY A 74 -15.54 -4.88 0.32
C GLY A 74 -14.83 -3.54 0.33
N ALA A 75 -13.64 -3.41 -0.28
CA ALA A 75 -12.98 -2.12 -0.40
C ALA A 75 -13.82 -1.15 -1.26
N ALA A 76 -14.06 0.04 -0.74
CA ALA A 76 -14.81 1.07 -1.44
C ALA A 76 -13.94 1.78 -2.48
N SER A 77 -14.54 2.15 -3.60
CA SER A 77 -13.95 3.02 -4.62
C SER A 77 -14.92 4.13 -4.98
N ASP A 78 -14.39 5.27 -5.40
CA ASP A 78 -15.20 6.35 -5.98
C ASP A 78 -15.41 6.05 -7.46
N GLU A 79 -16.67 5.85 -7.86
CA GLU A 79 -17.01 5.43 -9.23
C GLU A 79 -17.20 6.60 -10.19
N GLU A 80 -17.55 7.79 -9.70
CA GLU A 80 -18.01 8.89 -10.55
C GLU A 80 -16.93 9.95 -10.86
N GLU A 81 -16.17 10.40 -9.87
CA GLU A 81 -15.28 11.55 -10.01
C GLU A 81 -13.79 11.15 -10.12
N TYR A 82 -13.38 10.08 -9.45
CA TYR A 82 -11.96 9.72 -9.30
C TYR A 82 -11.60 8.36 -9.92
N GLU A 83 -12.23 8.01 -11.03
CA GLU A 83 -11.86 6.88 -11.88
C GLU A 83 -11.70 5.54 -11.15
N LYS A 84 -12.51 5.26 -10.13
CA LYS A 84 -12.42 4.06 -9.27
C LYS A 84 -11.18 4.02 -8.38
N ASN A 85 -10.64 5.16 -7.99
CA ASN A 85 -9.63 5.20 -6.95
C ASN A 85 -10.26 4.79 -5.61
N GLY A 86 -9.50 4.06 -4.80
CA GLY A 86 -9.91 3.64 -3.46
C GLY A 86 -9.14 4.36 -2.36
N TRP A 87 -9.69 4.29 -1.15
CA TRP A 87 -8.98 4.66 0.07
C TRP A 87 -7.99 3.57 0.43
N TRP A 88 -6.83 3.97 1.00
CA TRP A 88 -5.87 3.00 1.47
C TRP A 88 -5.17 3.43 2.76
N TRP A 89 -4.96 2.44 3.63
CA TRP A 89 -4.40 2.62 4.96
C TRP A 89 -2.95 3.09 4.95
N LEU A 90 -2.65 4.01 5.88
CA LEU A 90 -1.29 4.26 6.37
C LEU A 90 -1.09 3.53 7.71
N ARG A 91 0.17 3.36 8.17
CA ARG A 91 0.44 2.80 9.51
C ARG A 91 0.44 3.86 10.61
N SER A 92 0.46 5.14 10.26
CA SER A 92 0.44 6.23 11.24
C SER A 92 -0.94 6.34 11.90
N PRO A 93 -1.02 6.53 13.23
CA PRO A 93 -2.29 6.74 13.91
C PRO A 93 -2.96 8.03 13.46
N GLY A 94 -4.28 8.12 13.64
CA GLY A 94 -5.08 9.34 13.45
C GLY A 94 -5.02 10.26 14.67
N ILE A 95 -6.12 10.98 14.92
CA ILE A 95 -6.25 11.92 16.05
C ILE A 95 -6.10 11.25 17.43
N ASN A 96 -6.44 9.99 17.54
CA ASN A 96 -6.34 9.19 18.75
C ASN A 96 -6.13 7.70 18.39
N PRO A 97 -5.93 6.79 19.36
CA PRO A 97 -5.63 5.37 19.07
C PRO A 97 -6.74 4.56 18.36
N TRP A 98 -7.94 5.09 18.23
CA TRP A 98 -9.07 4.43 17.55
C TRP A 98 -9.14 4.75 16.06
N PHE A 99 -8.32 5.70 15.60
CA PHE A 99 -8.28 6.15 14.22
C PHE A 99 -6.91 5.96 13.62
N VAL A 100 -6.88 5.73 12.32
CA VAL A 100 -5.67 5.57 11.51
C VAL A 100 -5.68 6.57 10.38
N ALA A 101 -4.52 7.12 10.04
CA ALA A 101 -4.36 7.95 8.86
C ALA A 101 -4.52 7.10 7.59
N GLU A 102 -5.02 7.72 6.54
CA GLU A 102 -5.29 7.09 5.25
C GLU A 102 -4.96 8.03 4.10
N ILE A 103 -4.95 7.51 2.91
CA ILE A 103 -5.01 8.28 1.66
C ILE A 103 -6.38 8.08 1.05
N ASN A 104 -7.05 9.17 0.69
CA ASN A 104 -8.36 9.13 0.07
C ASN A 104 -8.31 8.99 -1.47
N THR A 105 -9.46 8.98 -2.13
CA THR A 105 -9.61 8.72 -3.57
C THR A 105 -8.94 9.75 -4.49
N TYR A 106 -8.74 10.98 -4.03
CA TYR A 106 -8.03 12.04 -4.75
C TYR A 106 -6.59 12.25 -4.24
N GLY A 107 -6.06 11.29 -3.50
CA GLY A 107 -4.66 11.30 -3.07
C GLY A 107 -4.35 12.27 -1.93
N TRP A 108 -5.36 12.78 -1.22
CA TRP A 108 -5.14 13.57 -0.01
C TRP A 108 -4.72 12.65 1.14
N CYS A 109 -3.67 13.04 1.85
CA CYS A 109 -3.23 12.35 3.05
C CYS A 109 -4.06 12.85 4.25
N CYS A 110 -4.98 12.03 4.74
CA CYS A 110 -5.86 12.33 5.88
C CYS A 110 -5.08 12.26 7.21
N ALA A 111 -4.04 13.09 7.32
CA ALA A 111 -3.15 13.13 8.48
C ALA A 111 -3.62 14.10 9.56
N THR A 112 -4.43 15.11 9.18
CA THR A 112 -4.92 16.21 10.05
C THR A 112 -6.40 16.10 10.41
N GLY A 113 -7.10 15.09 9.92
CA GLY A 113 -8.49 14.78 10.26
C GLY A 113 -8.57 13.77 11.40
N GLU A 114 -9.78 13.30 11.66
CA GLU A 114 -9.94 12.20 12.62
C GLU A 114 -9.23 10.92 12.13
N GLY A 115 -9.05 10.80 10.81
CA GLY A 115 -8.67 9.55 10.16
C GLY A 115 -9.89 8.64 10.02
N THR A 116 -9.65 7.39 9.65
CA THR A 116 -10.72 6.39 9.55
C THR A 116 -10.66 5.43 10.74
N SER A 117 -11.81 5.02 11.23
CA SER A 117 -11.91 4.08 12.36
C SER A 117 -11.23 2.76 12.02
N LEU A 118 -10.54 2.17 13.01
CA LEU A 118 -9.81 0.90 12.85
C LEU A 118 -10.68 -0.28 12.41
N ASP A 119 -11.99 -0.22 12.62
CA ASP A 119 -12.96 -1.24 12.24
C ASP A 119 -13.61 -1.00 10.87
N ASP A 120 -13.20 0.04 10.13
CA ASP A 120 -13.69 0.28 8.79
C ASP A 120 -13.03 -0.69 7.79
N ASN A 121 -13.84 -1.58 7.24
CA ASN A 121 -13.42 -2.59 6.27
C ASN A 121 -13.52 -2.13 4.81
N ALA A 122 -13.93 -0.88 4.57
CA ALA A 122 -14.01 -0.31 3.22
C ALA A 122 -12.68 0.26 2.72
N VAL A 123 -11.71 0.46 3.60
CA VAL A 123 -10.38 0.99 3.26
C VAL A 123 -9.44 -0.15 2.87
N ALA A 124 -8.82 -0.02 1.69
CA ALA A 124 -7.93 -1.05 1.15
C ALA A 124 -6.52 -1.00 1.76
N VAL A 125 -5.74 -2.05 1.52
CA VAL A 125 -4.32 -2.12 1.88
C VAL A 125 -3.45 -1.94 0.65
N ARG A 126 -2.52 -0.98 0.70
CA ARG A 126 -1.46 -0.80 -0.31
C ARG A 126 -0.12 -1.22 0.29
N PRO A 127 0.32 -2.48 0.10
CA PRO A 127 1.53 -2.99 0.71
C PRO A 127 2.79 -2.38 0.08
N ALA A 128 3.79 -2.13 0.92
CA ALA A 128 5.13 -1.70 0.53
C ALA A 128 6.16 -2.74 0.97
N LEU A 129 7.26 -2.84 0.25
CA LEU A 129 8.37 -3.72 0.57
C LEU A 129 9.70 -3.19 -0.01
N HIS A 130 10.80 -3.60 0.56
CA HIS A 130 12.13 -3.36 0.00
C HIS A 130 12.67 -4.60 -0.71
N LEU A 131 13.18 -4.43 -1.93
CA LEU A 131 13.84 -5.49 -2.68
C LEU A 131 15.36 -5.45 -2.50
N LYS A 132 15.98 -6.63 -2.42
CA LYS A 132 17.44 -6.75 -2.52
C LYS A 132 17.86 -6.55 -3.97
N LEU A 133 18.54 -5.44 -4.27
CA LEU A 133 18.93 -5.08 -5.64
C LEU A 133 19.87 -6.11 -6.29
N SER A 134 20.58 -6.91 -5.49
CA SER A 134 21.45 -7.99 -5.95
C SER A 134 20.73 -9.30 -6.31
N SER A 135 19.41 -9.37 -6.08
CA SER A 135 18.63 -10.59 -6.40
C SER A 135 18.45 -10.75 -7.90
N SER A 136 18.57 -12.01 -8.39
CA SER A 136 18.34 -12.36 -9.79
C SER A 136 16.88 -12.66 -10.14
N VAL A 137 15.97 -12.68 -9.13
CA VAL A 137 14.54 -13.01 -9.34
C VAL A 137 13.73 -11.88 -9.93
N TRP A 138 14.27 -10.67 -9.99
CA TRP A 138 13.64 -9.52 -10.61
C TRP A 138 14.61 -8.79 -11.53
N LYS A 139 14.07 -8.07 -12.50
CA LYS A 139 14.84 -7.24 -13.44
C LYS A 139 14.17 -5.88 -13.57
N TYR A 140 14.99 -4.85 -13.71
CA TYR A 140 14.48 -3.53 -14.06
C TYR A 140 13.80 -3.56 -15.43
N ALA A 141 12.54 -3.22 -15.48
CA ALA A 141 11.72 -3.25 -16.70
C ALA A 141 11.43 -1.84 -17.28
N GLY A 142 11.82 -0.78 -16.59
CA GLY A 142 11.58 0.60 -17.00
C GLY A 142 11.05 1.48 -15.87
N LYS A 143 10.67 2.70 -16.21
CA LYS A 143 9.99 3.65 -15.30
C LYS A 143 8.52 3.72 -15.69
N VAL A 144 7.66 3.81 -14.69
CA VAL A 144 6.23 4.13 -14.84
C VAL A 144 6.06 5.59 -14.45
N GLY A 145 5.43 6.40 -15.29
CA GLY A 145 5.06 7.76 -14.95
C GLY A 145 3.94 7.78 -13.90
N SER A 146 3.73 8.92 -13.25
CA SER A 146 2.66 9.12 -12.26
C SER A 146 1.24 8.94 -12.84
N ASN A 147 1.10 9.04 -14.14
CA ASN A 147 -0.14 8.79 -14.90
C ASN A 147 -0.34 7.31 -15.30
N GLY A 148 0.54 6.41 -14.84
CA GLY A 148 0.48 5.00 -15.18
C GLY A 148 1.04 4.64 -16.56
N ASP A 149 1.47 5.62 -17.36
CA ASP A 149 2.13 5.37 -18.66
C ASP A 149 3.50 4.76 -18.44
N ALA A 150 3.60 3.47 -18.71
CA ALA A 150 4.85 2.75 -18.66
C ALA A 150 5.63 2.98 -19.96
N SER A 151 6.78 3.65 -19.88
CA SER A 151 7.83 3.47 -20.88
C SER A 151 8.53 2.12 -20.64
N ILE A 152 7.80 1.03 -20.88
CA ILE A 152 8.35 -0.32 -20.77
C ILE A 152 9.12 -0.59 -22.04
N PRO A 153 10.45 -0.89 -21.99
CA PRO A 153 11.11 -1.58 -23.08
C PRO A 153 10.32 -2.89 -23.30
N THR A 154 9.84 -3.11 -24.51
CA THR A 154 9.05 -4.30 -24.88
C THR A 154 9.89 -5.57 -24.74
N VAL A 155 10.17 -5.99 -23.52
CA VAL A 155 10.63 -7.35 -23.22
C VAL A 155 9.39 -8.12 -22.81
N LYS A 156 8.79 -8.80 -23.77
CA LYS A 156 7.68 -9.72 -23.53
C LYS A 156 8.10 -10.73 -22.45
N PRO A 157 7.40 -10.86 -21.31
CA PRO A 157 7.67 -11.92 -20.36
C PRO A 157 7.54 -13.27 -21.08
N THR A 158 8.56 -14.09 -21.01
CA THR A 158 8.60 -15.38 -21.71
C THR A 158 7.83 -16.49 -20.98
N SER A 159 7.17 -16.18 -19.87
CA SER A 159 6.20 -17.08 -19.25
C SER A 159 5.23 -16.29 -18.37
N LYS A 160 3.95 -16.54 -18.58
CA LYS A 160 2.88 -16.18 -17.64
C LYS A 160 3.12 -16.96 -16.35
N PRO A 161 3.12 -16.34 -15.17
CA PRO A 161 3.05 -17.12 -13.94
C PRO A 161 1.75 -17.93 -13.99
N ASP A 162 1.84 -19.26 -13.84
CA ASP A 162 0.67 -20.11 -13.63
C ASP A 162 0.07 -19.79 -12.27
N PHE A 163 -0.79 -18.78 -12.25
CA PHE A 163 -1.57 -18.40 -11.08
C PHE A 163 -3.04 -18.73 -11.37
N GLU A 164 -3.43 -19.97 -11.16
CA GLU A 164 -4.82 -20.30 -10.94
C GLU A 164 -5.15 -20.13 -9.46
N PRO A 165 -6.04 -19.19 -9.09
CA PRO A 165 -6.54 -19.12 -7.72
C PRO A 165 -7.47 -20.31 -7.49
N THR A 166 -7.00 -21.34 -6.77
CA THR A 166 -7.92 -22.30 -6.19
C THR A 166 -8.53 -21.71 -4.92
N PRO A 167 -9.85 -21.72 -4.74
CA PRO A 167 -10.48 -21.31 -3.50
C PRO A 167 -9.95 -22.15 -2.33
N ASP A 168 -9.44 -21.51 -1.28
CA ASP A 168 -9.13 -22.20 -0.04
C ASP A 168 -10.37 -22.19 0.84
N GLU A 169 -10.99 -23.36 1.04
CA GLU A 169 -12.16 -23.56 1.90
C GLU A 169 -11.81 -23.67 3.40
N SER A 170 -10.61 -23.29 3.81
CA SER A 170 -10.11 -23.52 5.18
C SER A 170 -9.79 -22.26 5.99
N ILE A 171 -10.57 -21.17 5.85
CA ILE A 171 -10.63 -20.17 6.90
C ILE A 171 -12.00 -20.26 7.58
N GLY A 172 -12.20 -21.39 8.23
CA GLY A 172 -13.15 -21.52 9.31
C GLY A 172 -12.55 -20.93 10.57
N GLY A 173 -13.19 -19.91 11.06
CA GLY A 173 -13.28 -19.35 12.36
C GLY A 173 -12.08 -19.42 13.31
N VAL A 174 -11.84 -18.37 14.05
CA VAL A 174 -12.08 -18.35 15.50
C VAL A 174 -11.60 -17.01 16.06
N ILE A 175 -12.56 -16.33 16.65
CA ILE A 175 -12.56 -15.42 17.79
C ILE A 175 -11.70 -14.16 17.67
#